data_cd3d051d8ea83977d8b8149981e58c4e
#
_entry.id   cd3d051d8ea83977d8b8149981e58c4e
#
_cell.length_a   1.000
_cell.length_b   1.000
_cell.length_c   1.000
_cell.angle_alpha   90.00
_cell.angle_beta   90.00
_cell.angle_gamma   90.00
#
_symmetry.space_group_name_H-M   'P 1'
#
loop_
_entity.id
_entity.type
_entity.pdbx_description
1 polymer ?
#
loop_
_entity_poly.entity_id
_entity_poly.type
_entity_poly.pdbx_seq_one_letter_code
_entity_poly.pdbx_strand_id
1 'polypeptide(L)' 'MKIKKKEEMNKETFDFSEALRRMRNGKLVKRENGLYPFGIDEEGIFYHYGHHIFKVERMSSEDILATDWKEV' A
#
# COMPACT_ATOMS: atom_id res chain seq x y z
N MET A 1 12.79 -20.63 15.01
CA MET A 1 12.23 -21.06 13.77
C MET A 1 10.95 -20.35 13.43
N LYS A 2 10.00 -20.46 14.29
CA LYS A 2 8.72 -19.88 14.01
C LYS A 2 8.77 -18.39 13.93
N ILE A 3 9.64 -17.80 14.70
CA ILE A 3 9.79 -16.35 14.69
C ILE A 3 10.22 -15.87 13.32
N LYS A 4 11.11 -16.63 12.70
CA LYS A 4 11.57 -16.25 11.37
C LYS A 4 10.46 -16.26 10.37
N LYS A 5 9.59 -17.24 10.45
CA LYS A 5 8.48 -17.29 9.52
C LYS A 5 7.62 -16.08 9.63
N LYS A 6 7.34 -15.65 10.86
CA LYS A 6 6.54 -14.47 11.04
C LYS A 6 7.18 -13.27 10.41
N GLU A 7 8.48 -13.14 10.61
CA GLU A 7 9.17 -12.00 10.05
C GLU A 7 9.09 -12.00 8.54
N GLU A 8 9.20 -13.17 7.94
CA GLU A 8 9.12 -13.27 6.50
C GLU A 8 7.75 -12.84 6.01
N MET A 9 6.72 -13.24 6.71
CA MET A 9 5.38 -12.86 6.31
C MET A 9 5.17 -11.36 6.42
N ASN A 10 5.79 -10.73 7.41
CA ASN A 10 5.66 -9.30 7.58
C ASN A 10 6.37 -8.52 6.51
N LYS A 11 7.25 -9.18 5.78
CA LYS A 11 8.00 -8.51 4.74
C LYS A 11 7.48 -8.81 3.35
N GLU A 12 6.34 -9.42 3.30
CA GLU A 12 5.76 -9.76 2.02
C GLU A 12 5.48 -8.50 1.21
N THR A 13 5.90 -8.51 -0.03
CA THR A 13 5.61 -7.40 -0.94
C THR A 13 4.87 -7.95 -2.14
N PHE A 14 4.23 -7.03 -2.88
CA PHE A 14 3.42 -7.44 -4.02
C PHE A 14 3.36 -6.28 -5.00
N ASP A 15 2.76 -6.55 -6.16
CA ASP A 15 2.65 -5.53 -7.18
C ASP A 15 1.41 -4.66 -6.92
N PHE A 16 1.22 -3.68 -7.79
CA PHE A 16 0.13 -2.73 -7.60
C PHE A 16 -1.24 -3.37 -7.78
N SER A 17 -1.33 -4.39 -8.62
CA SER A 17 -2.58 -5.08 -8.81
C SER A 17 -3.06 -5.70 -7.50
N GLU A 18 -2.16 -6.34 -6.79
CA GLU A 18 -2.50 -6.91 -5.49
C GLU A 18 -2.73 -5.81 -4.46
N ALA A 19 -1.98 -4.72 -4.56
CA ALA A 19 -2.18 -3.59 -3.67
C ALA A 19 -3.60 -3.05 -3.82
N LEU A 20 -4.06 -2.91 -5.06
CA LEU A 20 -5.42 -2.46 -5.31
C LEU A 20 -6.45 -3.40 -4.71
N ARG A 21 -6.23 -4.70 -4.86
CA ARG A 21 -7.16 -5.67 -4.30
C ARG A 21 -7.26 -5.51 -2.79
N ARG A 22 -6.14 -5.31 -2.12
CA ARG A 22 -6.15 -5.16 -0.68
C ARG A 22 -6.80 -3.85 -0.25
N MET A 23 -6.53 -2.78 -0.99
CA MET A 23 -7.18 -1.51 -0.69
C MET A 23 -8.69 -1.61 -0.83
N ARG A 24 -9.16 -2.35 -1.83
CA ARG A 24 -10.59 -2.51 -2.02
C ARG A 24 -11.22 -3.32 -0.91
N ASN A 25 -10.42 -4.06 -0.18
CA ASN A 25 -10.89 -4.79 1.00
C ASN A 25 -10.68 -4.00 2.28
N GLY A 26 -10.42 -2.70 2.17
CA GLY A 26 -10.33 -1.85 3.33
C GLY A 26 -8.97 -1.77 3.97
N LYS A 27 -7.93 -2.30 3.32
CA LYS A 27 -6.59 -2.27 3.89
C LYS A 27 -5.83 -1.07 3.35
N LEU A 28 -4.81 -0.69 4.08
CA LEU A 28 -3.90 0.36 3.63
C LEU A 28 -2.62 -0.30 3.17
N VAL A 29 -2.03 0.26 2.11
CA VAL A 29 -0.78 -0.27 1.56
C VAL A 29 0.18 0.88 1.37
N LYS A 30 1.47 0.55 1.28
CA LYS A 30 2.47 1.57 0.98
C LYS A 30 3.64 0.91 0.29
N ARG A 31 4.44 1.73 -0.37
CA ARG A 31 5.69 1.27 -0.94
C ARG A 31 6.65 0.94 0.19
N GLU A 32 7.54 0.01 -0.02
CA GLU A 32 8.43 -0.45 1.04
C GLU A 32 9.22 0.70 1.64
N ASN A 33 9.72 1.57 0.79
CA ASN A 33 10.45 2.74 1.26
C ASN A 33 9.61 4.00 1.21
N GLY A 34 8.30 3.85 1.07
CA GLY A 34 7.43 5.00 0.99
C GLY A 34 7.10 5.56 2.35
N LEU A 35 6.66 6.80 2.35
CA LEU A 35 6.35 7.50 3.59
C LEU A 35 4.87 7.44 3.94
N TYR A 36 3.99 7.29 2.96
CA TYR A 36 2.56 7.46 3.19
C TYR A 36 1.79 6.22 2.82
N PRO A 37 0.87 5.79 3.70
CA PRO A 37 -0.03 4.69 3.36
C PRO A 37 -1.13 5.18 2.42
N PHE A 38 -1.54 4.31 1.52
CA PHE A 38 -2.60 4.58 0.56
C PHE A 38 -3.78 3.67 0.82
N GLY A 39 -4.96 4.18 0.50
CA GLY A 39 -6.18 3.41 0.55
C GLY A 39 -7.07 3.81 -0.61
N ILE A 40 -8.25 3.21 -0.68
CA ILE A 40 -9.20 3.56 -1.73
C ILE A 40 -10.60 3.62 -1.14
N ASP A 41 -11.41 4.57 -1.63
CA ASP A 41 -12.80 4.66 -1.23
C ASP A 41 -13.62 4.98 -2.48
N GLU A 42 -14.85 5.43 -2.27
CA GLU A 42 -15.76 5.70 -3.39
C GLU A 42 -15.24 6.76 -4.32
N GLU A 43 -14.43 7.66 -3.80
CA GLU A 43 -13.93 8.78 -4.59
C GLU A 43 -12.59 8.51 -5.22
N GLY A 44 -11.98 7.37 -4.92
CA GLY A 44 -10.71 7.03 -5.52
C GLY A 44 -9.65 6.75 -4.48
N ILE A 45 -8.40 6.89 -4.90
CA ILE A 45 -7.27 6.59 -4.04
C ILE A 45 -6.92 7.81 -3.22
N PHE A 46 -6.61 7.57 -1.96
CA PHE A 46 -6.19 8.62 -1.04
C PHE A 46 -4.93 8.17 -0.33
N TYR A 47 -4.25 9.11 0.32
CA TYR A 47 -3.13 8.76 1.17
C TYR A 47 -3.24 9.52 2.49
N HIS A 48 -2.61 8.97 3.51
CA HIS A 48 -2.58 9.57 4.84
C HIS A 48 -1.29 10.33 5.05
N TYR A 49 -1.40 11.52 5.59
CA TYR A 49 -0.25 12.31 5.97
C TYR A 49 -0.56 12.85 7.36
N GLY A 50 0.00 12.19 8.38
CA GLY A 50 -0.34 12.54 9.74
C GLY A 50 -1.81 12.24 9.98
N HIS A 51 -2.54 13.24 10.43
CA HIS A 51 -3.97 13.11 10.68
C HIS A 51 -4.81 13.52 9.48
N HIS A 52 -4.18 13.85 8.38
CA HIS A 52 -4.90 14.33 7.21
C HIS A 52 -4.97 13.27 6.15
N ILE A 53 -6.04 13.34 5.35
CA ILE A 53 -6.25 12.42 4.24
C ILE A 53 -6.30 13.27 2.99
N PHE A 54 -5.49 12.91 2.02
CA PHE A 54 -5.41 13.65 0.77
C PHE A 54 -5.79 12.76 -0.40
N LYS A 55 -6.54 13.31 -1.32
CA LYS A 55 -6.94 12.59 -2.51
C LYS A 55 -5.78 12.51 -3.48
N VAL A 56 -5.62 11.34 -4.09
CA VAL A 56 -4.58 11.15 -5.09
C VAL A 56 -5.22 11.36 -6.44
N GLU A 57 -4.83 12.46 -7.09
CA GLU A 57 -5.40 12.78 -8.40
C GLU A 57 -4.80 11.93 -9.49
N ARG A 58 -3.54 11.55 -9.34
CA ARG A 58 -2.85 10.80 -10.37
C ARG A 58 -1.73 9.99 -9.73
N MET A 59 -1.71 8.70 -10.03
CA MET A 59 -0.61 7.85 -9.58
C MET A 59 0.54 7.94 -10.57
N SER A 60 1.75 7.97 -10.05
CA SER A 60 2.91 7.98 -10.94
C SER A 60 3.10 6.61 -11.57
N SER A 61 3.74 6.59 -12.73
CA SER A 61 4.06 5.32 -13.38
C SER A 61 4.95 4.47 -12.49
N GLU A 62 5.86 5.11 -11.78
CA GLU A 62 6.76 4.40 -10.90
C GLU A 62 5.99 3.62 -9.85
N ASP A 63 4.97 4.22 -9.28
CA ASP A 63 4.18 3.55 -8.26
C ASP A 63 3.32 2.44 -8.84
N ILE A 64 2.75 2.69 -10.01
CA ILE A 64 1.90 1.69 -10.65
C ILE A 64 2.69 0.46 -11.04
N LEU A 65 3.92 0.64 -11.48
CA LEU A 65 4.74 -0.47 -11.95
C LEU A 65 5.57 -1.12 -10.83
N ALA A 66 5.51 -0.58 -9.64
CA ALA A 66 6.33 -1.09 -8.55
C ALA A 66 5.86 -2.44 -8.08
N THR A 67 6.79 -3.23 -7.57
CA THR A 67 6.49 -4.54 -7.03
C THR A 67 6.86 -4.64 -5.56
N ASP A 68 7.07 -3.51 -4.91
CA ASP A 68 7.45 -3.49 -3.51
C ASP A 68 6.37 -2.88 -2.62
N TRP A 69 5.12 -3.03 -3.02
CA TRP A 69 4.00 -2.62 -2.18
C TRP A 69 3.85 -3.60 -1.03
N LYS A 70 3.39 -3.11 0.10
CA LYS A 70 3.16 -3.97 1.25
C LYS A 70 1.97 -3.43 2.03
N GLU A 71 1.35 -4.31 2.78
CA GLU A 71 0.20 -3.93 3.60
C GLU A 71 0.70 -3.31 4.89
N VAL A 72 0.03 -2.25 5.30
CA VAL A 72 0.38 -1.55 6.53
C VAL A 72 -0.25 -2.21 7.74
#